data_05d81ae8be93253d907f1332f2916113
#
_entry.id   05d81ae8be93253d907f1332f2916113
#
_cell.length_a   1.000
_cell.length_b   1.000
_cell.length_c   1.000
_cell.angle_alpha   90.00
_cell.angle_beta   90.00
_cell.angle_gamma   90.00
#
_symmetry.space_group_name_H-M   'P 1'
#
loop_
_entity.id
_entity.type
_entity.pdbx_description
1 polymer ?
#
loop_
_entity_poly.entity_id
_entity_poly.type
_entity_poly.pdbx_seq_one_letter_code
_entity_poly.pdbx_strand_id
1 'polypeptide(L)'
;FILFFLFMANLHFCHLQIQNCCLMSGFFGSIGKANCVYDVFYGTDYHSHLGTKRAGMAFYNAWLGFQRAIHSIENDYFRSKFTEDIKGFAANSGIGVISDMEAQPIIVNSHLGKFAIATVSKIVNLEELETRLLKKRQHFAETSQGGPNPTELVAMLICEAGDLVSGIENVFDLVKGSCSILMLTEKGIIAARDKLGRTPVVIGRKEDALAVATESCSFFNLGFGPLRDLGPGEIVCVTADGVEVLRKPNLKMQICAFLWVYYGYPPSFYEGINVEECRYRCGAALARRDGISADFVSGIPDSGVAHAVGYSNESRIPYMRPYAKYTPTWPRSFMPQNQEIRNLVAKMKLIPNRSLVGGKSGIFCDDSIVRGTQLIGNTRDLYEAGIREIHMRVACPPLLYPCEFLNFSRSRKTTELATRKAIKSLEGEKNRDITRYEDPDTPEYQAMTDTIRKNLNLTTLKFQRLEDLVGAIGLPKEKVCTHCWDNSSCF
;
A
#
# COMPACT_ATOMS: atom_id res chain seq x y z
N PHE A 1 -20.49 12.39 40.11
CA PHE A 1 -19.96 13.20 38.96
C PHE A 1 -18.53 12.82 38.60
N ILE A 2 -17.64 12.53 39.57
CA ILE A 2 -16.24 12.15 39.30
C ILE A 2 -16.11 10.76 38.70
N LEU A 3 -16.97 9.80 39.06
CA LEU A 3 -17.00 8.45 38.43
C LEU A 3 -17.48 8.47 36.98
N PHE A 4 -18.32 9.42 36.58
CA PHE A 4 -18.81 9.58 35.22
C PHE A 4 -17.73 10.16 34.29
N PHE A 5 -16.87 11.04 34.80
CA PHE A 5 -15.74 11.61 34.04
C PHE A 5 -14.61 10.59 33.82
N LEU A 6 -14.35 9.71 34.78
CA LEU A 6 -13.37 8.61 34.63
C LEU A 6 -13.85 7.52 33.66
N PHE A 7 -15.18 7.32 33.56
CA PHE A 7 -15.76 6.41 32.60
C PHE A 7 -15.70 6.95 31.16
N MET A 8 -15.88 8.26 30.96
CA MET A 8 -15.80 8.91 29.64
C MET A 8 -14.33 9.10 29.17
N ALA A 9 -13.39 9.30 30.09
CA ALA A 9 -11.96 9.37 29.75
C ALA A 9 -11.40 8.01 29.28
N ASN A 10 -11.89 6.89 29.83
CA ASN A 10 -11.53 5.55 29.37
C ASN A 10 -12.18 5.15 28.03
N LEU A 11 -13.33 5.75 27.68
CA LEU A 11 -13.99 5.51 26.38
C LEU A 11 -13.25 6.17 25.20
N HIS A 12 -12.53 7.28 25.44
CA HIS A 12 -11.73 7.94 24.40
C HIS A 12 -10.39 7.22 24.11
N PHE A 13 -9.85 6.46 25.07
CA PHE A 13 -8.61 5.69 24.87
C PHE A 13 -8.83 4.34 24.18
N CYS A 14 -10.06 3.80 24.19
CA CYS A 14 -10.38 2.50 23.61
C CYS A 14 -10.69 2.52 22.10
N HIS A 15 -10.76 3.71 21.47
CA HIS A 15 -11.12 3.83 20.04
C HIS A 15 -9.95 3.70 19.07
N LEU A 16 -8.72 3.43 19.55
CA LEU A 16 -7.49 3.53 18.75
C LEU A 16 -6.80 2.19 18.44
N GLN A 17 -7.39 1.05 18.76
CA GLN A 17 -6.62 -0.21 18.71
C GLN A 17 -7.17 -1.32 17.82
N ILE A 18 -7.69 -1.12 16.65
CA ILE A 18 -7.74 -2.24 15.68
C ILE A 18 -8.02 -1.68 14.27
N GLN A 19 -6.98 -1.44 13.52
CA GLN A 19 -7.02 -1.49 12.06
C GLN A 19 -5.58 -1.56 11.53
N ASN A 20 -5.07 -2.78 11.30
CA ASN A 20 -3.97 -3.00 10.36
C ASN A 20 -4.59 -3.00 8.94
N CYS A 21 -5.02 -1.84 8.47
CA CYS A 21 -5.30 -1.61 7.07
C CYS A 21 -4.22 -0.67 6.54
N CYS A 22 -3.55 -1.09 5.49
CA CYS A 22 -2.72 -0.21 4.69
C CYS A 22 -3.60 0.95 4.22
N LEU A 23 -3.17 2.17 4.45
CA LEU A 23 -3.83 3.38 3.95
C LEU A 23 -3.25 3.71 2.57
N MET A 24 -3.53 2.86 1.59
CA MET A 24 -3.12 3.07 0.20
C MET A 24 -4.31 3.45 -0.66
N SER A 25 -4.03 3.88 -1.85
CA SER A 25 -5.01 4.09 -2.91
C SER A 25 -4.46 3.46 -4.19
N GLY A 26 -5.35 3.12 -5.11
CA GLY A 26 -4.98 2.66 -6.43
C GLY A 26 -6.01 3.15 -7.45
N PHE A 27 -5.54 3.54 -8.62
CA PHE A 27 -6.39 3.99 -9.71
C PHE A 27 -6.24 3.15 -10.96
N PHE A 28 -7.29 3.17 -11.77
CA PHE A 28 -7.34 2.60 -13.11
C PHE A 28 -8.08 3.56 -14.03
N GLY A 29 -7.59 3.74 -15.25
CA GLY A 29 -8.27 4.49 -16.31
C GLY A 29 -8.24 3.72 -17.61
N SER A 30 -9.27 3.88 -18.44
CA SER A 30 -9.31 3.31 -19.78
C SER A 30 -9.92 4.30 -20.76
N ILE A 31 -9.37 4.34 -21.96
CA ILE A 31 -9.88 5.10 -23.09
C ILE A 31 -9.73 4.29 -24.36
N GLY A 32 -10.77 4.27 -25.18
CA GLY A 32 -10.80 3.47 -26.41
C GLY A 32 -11.82 3.96 -27.43
N LYS A 33 -11.93 3.21 -28.53
CA LYS A 33 -12.91 3.46 -29.59
C LYS A 33 -14.29 2.92 -29.24
N ALA A 34 -14.35 1.92 -28.38
CA ALA A 34 -15.55 1.27 -27.88
C ALA A 34 -15.87 1.68 -26.43
N ASN A 35 -17.02 1.21 -25.93
CA ASN A 35 -17.43 1.43 -24.53
C ASN A 35 -16.41 0.79 -23.55
N CYS A 36 -15.84 1.60 -22.66
CA CYS A 36 -14.83 1.20 -21.69
C CYS A 36 -15.36 1.00 -20.26
N VAL A 37 -16.66 1.11 -20.01
CA VAL A 37 -17.22 1.08 -18.65
C VAL A 37 -16.83 -0.16 -17.88
N TYR A 38 -16.86 -1.35 -18.52
CA TYR A 38 -16.46 -2.60 -17.88
C TYR A 38 -14.96 -2.70 -17.67
N ASP A 39 -14.13 -2.13 -18.55
CA ASP A 39 -12.69 -2.06 -18.34
C ASP A 39 -12.36 -1.26 -17.09
N VAL A 40 -12.98 -0.09 -16.92
CA VAL A 40 -12.79 0.77 -15.75
C VAL A 40 -13.34 0.11 -14.48
N PHE A 41 -14.51 -0.51 -14.55
CA PHE A 41 -15.14 -1.19 -13.42
C PHE A 41 -14.25 -2.33 -12.89
N TYR A 42 -13.89 -3.29 -13.74
CA TYR A 42 -13.06 -4.41 -13.32
C TYR A 42 -11.61 -4.00 -13.05
N GLY A 43 -11.05 -3.07 -13.82
CA GLY A 43 -9.72 -2.52 -13.58
C GLY A 43 -9.61 -1.86 -12.21
N THR A 44 -10.65 -1.14 -11.78
CA THR A 44 -10.73 -0.55 -10.44
C THR A 44 -10.87 -1.64 -9.37
N ASP A 45 -11.72 -2.66 -9.59
CA ASP A 45 -11.91 -3.78 -8.66
C ASP A 45 -10.61 -4.54 -8.39
N TYR A 46 -9.72 -4.70 -9.39
CA TYR A 46 -8.40 -5.31 -9.21
C TYR A 46 -7.49 -4.55 -8.24
N HIS A 47 -7.79 -3.28 -7.92
CA HIS A 47 -7.09 -2.48 -6.94
C HIS A 47 -7.71 -2.56 -5.53
N SER A 48 -8.73 -3.41 -5.30
CA SER A 48 -9.44 -3.53 -4.01
C SER A 48 -8.55 -4.00 -2.85
N HIS A 49 -7.37 -4.58 -3.12
CA HIS A 49 -6.40 -4.92 -2.08
C HIS A 49 -5.65 -3.70 -1.52
N LEU A 50 -5.63 -2.56 -2.25
CA LEU A 50 -4.96 -1.32 -1.86
C LEU A 50 -5.81 -0.41 -0.96
N GLY A 51 -7.14 -0.60 -0.92
CA GLY A 51 -8.02 0.21 -0.10
C GLY A 51 -9.32 -0.50 0.28
N THR A 52 -9.93 -0.09 1.39
CA THR A 52 -11.09 -0.79 1.97
C THR A 52 -12.24 0.14 2.36
N LYS A 53 -12.13 1.46 2.14
CA LYS A 53 -13.11 2.39 2.65
C LYS A 53 -13.98 3.04 1.61
N ARG A 54 -13.37 3.53 0.55
CA ARG A 54 -14.05 4.30 -0.48
C ARG A 54 -13.62 3.85 -1.86
N ALA A 55 -14.54 3.97 -2.79
CA ALA A 55 -14.26 3.77 -4.21
C ALA A 55 -15.10 4.73 -5.02
N GLY A 56 -14.63 5.05 -6.21
CA GLY A 56 -15.39 5.87 -7.14
C GLY A 56 -14.92 5.68 -8.57
N MET A 57 -15.83 6.02 -9.47
CA MET A 57 -15.57 6.04 -10.91
C MET A 57 -16.12 7.33 -11.51
N ALA A 58 -15.44 7.85 -12.53
CA ALA A 58 -15.92 8.93 -13.36
C ALA A 58 -15.76 8.57 -14.83
N PHE A 59 -16.76 8.92 -15.64
CA PHE A 59 -16.83 8.65 -17.05
C PHE A 59 -17.11 9.94 -17.82
N TYR A 60 -16.62 10.01 -19.04
CA TYR A 60 -16.94 11.07 -19.97
C TYR A 60 -17.59 10.52 -21.22
N ASN A 61 -18.70 11.16 -21.58
CA ASN A 61 -19.43 10.92 -22.82
C ASN A 61 -19.74 12.27 -23.45
N ALA A 62 -19.49 12.42 -24.76
CA ALA A 62 -19.69 13.70 -25.45
C ALA A 62 -21.14 14.22 -25.40
N TRP A 63 -22.14 13.34 -25.23
CA TRP A 63 -23.56 13.69 -25.13
C TRP A 63 -24.02 13.98 -23.71
N LEU A 64 -23.53 13.20 -22.73
CA LEU A 64 -23.96 13.25 -21.33
C LEU A 64 -23.01 14.06 -20.44
N GLY A 65 -21.83 14.41 -20.98
CA GLY A 65 -20.77 15.06 -20.20
C GLY A 65 -20.11 14.11 -19.19
N PHE A 66 -19.63 14.67 -18.09
CA PHE A 66 -19.03 13.90 -17.00
C PHE A 66 -20.09 13.31 -16.08
N GLN A 67 -19.99 12.02 -15.85
CA GLN A 67 -20.79 11.26 -14.89
C GLN A 67 -19.89 10.68 -13.81
N ARG A 68 -20.40 10.53 -12.57
CA ARG A 68 -19.60 10.06 -11.41
C ARG A 68 -20.46 9.23 -10.48
N ALA A 69 -19.91 8.14 -9.95
CA ALA A 69 -20.43 7.40 -8.80
C ALA A 69 -19.32 7.21 -7.76
N ILE A 70 -19.64 7.42 -6.47
CA ILE A 70 -18.74 7.21 -5.33
C ILE A 70 -19.52 6.49 -4.24
N HIS A 71 -18.90 5.43 -3.68
CA HIS A 71 -19.48 4.65 -2.59
C HIS A 71 -18.49 4.39 -1.46
N SER A 72 -19.03 4.22 -0.24
CA SER A 72 -18.32 3.55 0.82
C SER A 72 -18.33 2.05 0.56
N ILE A 73 -17.13 1.44 0.62
CA ILE A 73 -16.94 -0.01 0.49
C ILE A 73 -16.50 -0.65 1.82
N GLU A 74 -16.70 0.06 2.94
CA GLU A 74 -16.29 -0.42 4.26
C GLU A 74 -17.02 -1.70 4.69
N ASN A 75 -18.28 -1.82 4.32
CA ASN A 75 -19.15 -2.93 4.74
C ASN A 75 -19.56 -3.86 3.61
N ASP A 76 -19.10 -3.59 2.38
CA ASP A 76 -19.46 -4.35 1.19
C ASP A 76 -18.31 -4.45 0.20
N TYR A 77 -18.42 -5.37 -0.74
CA TYR A 77 -17.47 -5.48 -1.84
C TYR A 77 -17.71 -4.38 -2.88
N PHE A 78 -16.63 -3.93 -3.53
CA PHE A 78 -16.69 -2.96 -4.62
C PHE A 78 -17.76 -3.32 -5.67
N ARG A 79 -17.75 -4.56 -6.17
CA ARG A 79 -18.71 -5.01 -7.20
C ARG A 79 -20.15 -4.84 -6.78
N SER A 80 -20.49 -5.21 -5.54
CA SER A 80 -21.87 -5.11 -5.03
C SER A 80 -22.37 -3.68 -4.99
N LYS A 81 -21.48 -2.72 -4.71
CA LYS A 81 -21.85 -1.30 -4.62
C LYS A 81 -22.06 -0.66 -5.98
N PHE A 82 -21.30 -1.03 -7.00
CA PHE A 82 -21.28 -0.36 -8.29
C PHE A 82 -22.04 -1.09 -9.41
N THR A 83 -22.57 -2.30 -9.17
CA THR A 83 -23.25 -3.10 -10.20
C THR A 83 -24.47 -2.37 -10.82
N GLU A 84 -25.21 -1.57 -10.04
CA GLU A 84 -26.32 -0.82 -10.57
C GLU A 84 -25.89 0.45 -11.30
N ASP A 85 -24.87 1.14 -10.79
CA ASP A 85 -24.36 2.38 -11.42
C ASP A 85 -23.83 2.12 -12.84
N ILE A 86 -23.09 1.02 -13.04
CA ILE A 86 -22.49 0.73 -14.35
C ILE A 86 -23.51 0.46 -15.45
N LYS A 87 -24.74 0.07 -15.09
CA LYS A 87 -25.83 -0.10 -16.08
C LYS A 87 -26.29 1.23 -16.68
N GLY A 88 -26.11 2.34 -15.94
CA GLY A 88 -26.46 3.68 -16.37
C GLY A 88 -25.36 4.42 -17.12
N PHE A 89 -24.13 3.87 -17.18
CA PHE A 89 -23.01 4.50 -17.84
C PHE A 89 -22.80 3.97 -19.26
N ALA A 90 -22.48 4.88 -20.17
CA ALA A 90 -22.06 4.56 -21.53
C ALA A 90 -20.95 5.56 -21.92
N ALA A 91 -19.70 5.11 -21.99
CA ALA A 91 -18.56 6.00 -22.21
C ALA A 91 -17.41 5.26 -22.89
N ASN A 92 -16.62 5.98 -23.66
CA ASN A 92 -15.39 5.49 -24.27
C ASN A 92 -14.12 5.95 -23.51
N SER A 93 -14.27 6.73 -22.45
CA SER A 93 -13.19 7.10 -21.54
C SER A 93 -13.71 7.18 -20.10
N GLY A 94 -12.89 6.72 -19.16
CA GLY A 94 -13.23 6.75 -17.74
C GLY A 94 -12.04 6.48 -16.84
N ILE A 95 -12.17 6.87 -15.58
CA ILE A 95 -11.22 6.62 -14.50
C ILE A 95 -11.94 6.06 -13.28
N GLY A 96 -11.26 5.22 -12.52
CA GLY A 96 -11.74 4.69 -11.25
C GLY A 96 -10.63 4.65 -10.21
N VAL A 97 -11.01 4.62 -8.95
CA VAL A 97 -10.08 4.67 -7.82
C VAL A 97 -10.64 3.94 -6.61
N ILE A 98 -9.74 3.25 -5.90
CA ILE A 98 -9.97 2.73 -4.55
C ILE A 98 -9.14 3.58 -3.59
N SER A 99 -9.72 4.02 -2.45
CA SER A 99 -9.04 4.86 -1.47
C SER A 99 -9.46 4.51 -0.04
N ASP A 100 -8.53 4.63 0.88
CA ASP A 100 -8.78 4.56 2.33
C ASP A 100 -8.89 5.95 2.98
N MET A 101 -8.69 7.01 2.23
CA MET A 101 -8.63 8.36 2.79
C MET A 101 -9.86 9.20 2.41
N GLU A 102 -9.96 9.59 1.17
CA GLU A 102 -10.94 10.56 0.69
C GLU A 102 -11.90 10.00 -0.35
N ALA A 103 -13.02 10.71 -0.51
CA ALA A 103 -13.94 10.48 -1.61
C ALA A 103 -13.37 11.04 -2.90
N GLN A 104 -13.24 10.20 -3.92
CA GLN A 104 -12.74 10.55 -5.25
C GLN A 104 -13.29 9.55 -6.30
N PRO A 105 -13.29 9.85 -7.63
CA PRO A 105 -12.73 11.04 -8.28
C PRO A 105 -13.57 12.31 -7.99
N ILE A 106 -12.93 13.49 -8.07
CA ILE A 106 -13.59 14.78 -7.96
C ILE A 106 -13.77 15.38 -9.34
N ILE A 107 -14.99 15.89 -9.66
CA ILE A 107 -15.23 16.63 -10.90
C ILE A 107 -15.04 18.12 -10.61
N VAL A 108 -14.17 18.75 -11.39
CA VAL A 108 -13.81 20.17 -11.29
C VAL A 108 -14.24 20.90 -12.56
N ASN A 109 -14.82 22.08 -12.39
CA ASN A 109 -15.10 23.02 -13.48
C ASN A 109 -14.28 24.28 -13.21
N SER A 110 -13.29 24.58 -14.06
CA SER A 110 -12.35 25.66 -13.87
C SER A 110 -12.08 26.40 -15.17
N HIS A 111 -11.24 27.44 -15.12
CA HIS A 111 -10.75 28.13 -16.31
C HIS A 111 -9.90 27.25 -17.23
N LEU A 112 -9.39 26.12 -16.71
CA LEU A 112 -8.65 25.09 -17.51
C LEU A 112 -9.59 24.11 -18.23
N GLY A 113 -10.90 24.32 -18.11
CA GLY A 113 -11.92 23.39 -18.58
C GLY A 113 -12.47 22.49 -17.48
N LYS A 114 -13.30 21.53 -17.90
CA LYS A 114 -13.91 20.55 -16.99
C LYS A 114 -13.11 19.26 -17.02
N PHE A 115 -12.82 18.69 -15.82
CA PHE A 115 -12.12 17.43 -15.69
C PHE A 115 -12.56 16.67 -14.44
N ALA A 116 -12.35 15.35 -14.41
CA ALA A 116 -12.42 14.54 -13.21
C ALA A 116 -11.00 14.13 -12.80
N ILE A 117 -10.67 14.16 -11.49
CA ILE A 117 -9.35 13.87 -10.96
C ILE A 117 -9.40 12.80 -9.87
N ALA A 118 -8.45 11.86 -9.94
CA ALA A 118 -8.13 10.92 -8.89
C ALA A 118 -6.64 10.98 -8.56
N THR A 119 -6.29 10.76 -7.29
CA THR A 119 -4.90 10.78 -6.82
C THR A 119 -4.55 9.55 -5.99
N VAL A 120 -3.29 9.15 -6.11
CA VAL A 120 -2.63 8.25 -5.16
C VAL A 120 -1.57 9.09 -4.46
N SER A 121 -1.90 9.57 -3.26
CA SER A 121 -1.09 10.62 -2.63
C SER A 121 -0.92 10.44 -1.12
N LYS A 122 0.21 10.95 -0.63
CA LYS A 122 0.44 11.35 0.75
C LYS A 122 1.04 12.74 0.76
N ILE A 123 0.29 13.70 1.28
CA ILE A 123 0.68 15.11 1.38
C ILE A 123 1.02 15.40 2.85
N VAL A 124 2.31 15.50 3.15
CA VAL A 124 2.81 15.73 4.52
C VAL A 124 2.52 17.14 4.98
N ASN A 125 2.65 18.10 4.07
CA ASN A 125 2.40 19.53 4.30
C ASN A 125 0.99 19.98 3.95
N LEU A 126 -0.02 19.11 4.14
CA LEU A 126 -1.42 19.36 3.80
C LEU A 126 -1.94 20.67 4.45
N GLU A 127 -1.73 20.83 5.77
CA GLU A 127 -2.18 22.01 6.54
C GLU A 127 -1.49 23.31 6.07
N GLU A 128 -0.21 23.23 5.70
CA GLU A 128 0.54 24.37 5.14
C GLU A 128 -0.09 24.84 3.80
N LEU A 129 -0.37 23.87 2.90
CA LEU A 129 -0.97 24.13 1.60
C LEU A 129 -2.43 24.60 1.70
N GLU A 130 -3.21 24.00 2.61
CA GLU A 130 -4.56 24.46 2.93
C GLU A 130 -4.55 25.94 3.36
N THR A 131 -3.71 26.28 4.35
CA THR A 131 -3.56 27.66 4.84
C THR A 131 -3.18 28.63 3.72
N ARG A 132 -2.30 28.22 2.83
CA ARG A 132 -1.89 28.99 1.66
C ARG A 132 -3.07 29.29 0.71
N LEU A 133 -3.89 28.28 0.41
CA LEU A 133 -5.04 28.40 -0.48
C LEU A 133 -6.15 29.27 0.14
N LEU A 134 -6.46 29.06 1.44
CA LEU A 134 -7.44 29.87 2.16
C LEU A 134 -7.04 31.37 2.24
N LYS A 135 -5.75 31.69 2.39
CA LYS A 135 -5.24 33.08 2.32
C LYS A 135 -5.51 33.74 0.97
N LYS A 136 -5.55 32.95 -0.11
CA LYS A 136 -5.92 33.39 -1.46
C LYS A 136 -7.45 33.48 -1.68
N ARG A 137 -8.24 33.33 -0.62
CA ARG A 137 -9.73 33.31 -0.63
C ARG A 137 -10.32 32.15 -1.44
N GLN A 138 -9.57 31.08 -1.62
CA GLN A 138 -10.10 29.84 -2.16
C GLN A 138 -10.82 29.09 -1.04
N HIS A 139 -11.72 28.17 -1.35
CA HIS A 139 -12.51 27.40 -0.38
C HIS A 139 -12.57 25.93 -0.80
N PHE A 140 -12.72 25.06 0.17
CA PHE A 140 -12.90 23.63 -0.04
C PHE A 140 -14.40 23.30 0.05
N ALA A 141 -14.89 22.48 -0.88
CA ALA A 141 -16.27 21.99 -0.92
C ALA A 141 -16.38 20.57 -0.34
N GLU A 142 -15.31 19.77 -0.46
CA GLU A 142 -15.25 18.40 0.00
C GLU A 142 -14.38 18.28 1.26
N THR A 143 -14.88 17.59 2.28
CA THR A 143 -14.13 17.34 3.51
C THR A 143 -13.76 15.86 3.65
N SER A 144 -12.60 15.57 4.23
CA SER A 144 -12.14 14.22 4.52
C SER A 144 -11.58 14.15 5.94
N GLN A 145 -12.14 13.27 6.78
CA GLN A 145 -11.66 13.03 8.15
C GLN A 145 -11.52 14.30 9.01
N GLY A 146 -12.36 15.31 8.77
CA GLY A 146 -12.36 16.58 9.53
C GLY A 146 -11.42 17.65 9.00
N GLY A 147 -10.75 17.42 7.85
CA GLY A 147 -9.93 18.37 7.12
C GLY A 147 -10.33 18.49 5.66
N PRO A 148 -9.56 19.21 4.83
CA PRO A 148 -9.81 19.30 3.40
C PRO A 148 -9.60 17.95 2.73
N ASN A 149 -10.31 17.72 1.63
CA ASN A 149 -10.06 16.57 0.78
C ASN A 149 -8.71 16.73 0.05
N PRO A 150 -7.72 15.83 0.22
CA PRO A 150 -6.41 15.97 -0.40
C PRO A 150 -6.45 16.01 -1.93
N THR A 151 -7.38 15.29 -2.55
CA THR A 151 -7.55 15.30 -4.02
C THR A 151 -8.13 16.64 -4.50
N GLU A 152 -9.04 17.27 -3.72
CA GLU A 152 -9.52 18.61 -4.02
C GLU A 152 -8.38 19.65 -3.88
N LEU A 153 -7.57 19.54 -2.83
CA LEU A 153 -6.40 20.40 -2.67
C LEU A 153 -5.46 20.32 -3.88
N VAL A 154 -5.18 19.10 -4.36
CA VAL A 154 -4.37 18.90 -5.57
C VAL A 154 -5.01 19.57 -6.79
N ALA A 155 -6.33 19.41 -6.97
CA ALA A 155 -7.05 20.05 -8.07
C ALA A 155 -6.97 21.58 -8.00
N MET A 156 -7.08 22.16 -6.80
CA MET A 156 -6.94 23.61 -6.59
C MET A 156 -5.52 24.10 -6.91
N LEU A 157 -4.48 23.35 -6.51
CA LEU A 157 -3.09 23.68 -6.86
C LEU A 157 -2.85 23.63 -8.38
N ILE A 158 -3.48 22.66 -9.07
CA ILE A 158 -3.44 22.59 -10.54
C ILE A 158 -4.10 23.83 -11.15
N CYS A 159 -5.25 24.24 -10.63
CA CYS A 159 -5.99 25.40 -11.11
C CYS A 159 -5.33 26.76 -10.77
N GLU A 160 -4.22 26.80 -10.05
CA GLU A 160 -3.43 28.03 -9.90
C GLU A 160 -2.60 28.40 -11.15
N ALA A 161 -2.41 27.45 -12.08
CA ALA A 161 -1.60 27.64 -13.30
C ALA A 161 -2.47 28.00 -14.52
N GLY A 162 -1.81 28.33 -15.61
CA GLY A 162 -2.46 28.69 -16.88
C GLY A 162 -2.87 27.49 -17.76
N ASP A 163 -2.32 26.31 -17.49
CA ASP A 163 -2.61 25.05 -18.17
C ASP A 163 -2.44 23.85 -17.24
N LEU A 164 -2.96 22.67 -17.65
CA LEU A 164 -2.97 21.46 -16.81
C LEU A 164 -1.57 20.92 -16.54
N VAL A 165 -0.63 21.01 -17.49
CA VAL A 165 0.74 20.48 -17.34
C VAL A 165 1.51 21.30 -16.32
N SER A 166 1.54 22.64 -16.51
CA SER A 166 2.13 23.58 -15.55
C SER A 166 1.50 23.47 -14.16
N GLY A 167 0.19 23.17 -14.10
CA GLY A 167 -0.52 22.92 -12.84
C GLY A 167 -0.06 21.66 -12.13
N ILE A 168 0.17 20.57 -12.86
CA ILE A 168 0.71 19.33 -12.29
C ILE A 168 2.17 19.53 -11.85
N GLU A 169 2.97 20.28 -12.60
CA GLU A 169 4.34 20.64 -12.19
C GLU A 169 4.35 21.46 -10.89
N ASN A 170 3.41 22.40 -10.74
CA ASN A 170 3.21 23.14 -9.49
C ASN A 170 2.91 22.20 -8.30
N VAL A 171 2.10 21.15 -8.51
CA VAL A 171 1.87 20.12 -7.48
C VAL A 171 3.17 19.39 -7.13
N PHE A 172 3.98 19.00 -8.13
CA PHE A 172 5.26 18.32 -7.88
C PHE A 172 6.26 19.18 -7.07
N ASP A 173 6.18 20.49 -7.21
CA ASP A 173 7.09 21.40 -6.50
C ASP A 173 6.61 21.77 -5.10
N LEU A 174 5.30 21.81 -4.88
CA LEU A 174 4.71 22.24 -3.61
C LEU A 174 4.46 21.09 -2.65
N VAL A 175 4.11 19.91 -3.15
CA VAL A 175 3.75 18.76 -2.31
C VAL A 175 5.01 18.12 -1.71
N LYS A 176 5.08 18.09 -0.39
CA LYS A 176 6.03 17.26 0.35
C LYS A 176 5.38 15.87 0.59
N GLY A 177 6.00 14.83 0.05
CA GLY A 177 5.48 13.46 0.12
C GLY A 177 5.48 12.77 -1.25
N SER A 178 4.34 12.27 -1.68
CA SER A 178 4.15 11.62 -2.98
C SER A 178 2.75 11.94 -3.52
N CYS A 179 2.63 12.19 -4.82
CA CYS A 179 1.35 12.43 -5.47
C CYS A 179 1.40 12.00 -6.94
N SER A 180 0.81 10.84 -7.25
CA SER A 180 0.51 10.42 -8.62
C SER A 180 -0.93 10.78 -8.96
N ILE A 181 -1.17 11.24 -10.19
CA ILE A 181 -2.41 11.88 -10.60
C ILE A 181 -2.96 11.18 -11.84
N LEU A 182 -4.27 10.95 -11.86
CA LEU A 182 -5.03 10.51 -13.01
C LEU A 182 -6.19 11.47 -13.25
N MET A 183 -6.22 12.11 -14.42
CA MET A 183 -7.26 13.08 -14.77
C MET A 183 -7.97 12.65 -16.05
N LEU A 184 -9.30 12.60 -15.99
CA LEU A 184 -10.16 12.43 -17.15
C LEU A 184 -10.58 13.81 -17.66
N THR A 185 -10.25 14.09 -18.92
CA THR A 185 -10.65 15.31 -19.63
C THR A 185 -11.52 14.98 -20.84
N GLU A 186 -12.09 15.99 -21.47
CA GLU A 186 -12.83 15.80 -22.73
C GLU A 186 -11.93 15.28 -23.89
N LYS A 187 -10.63 15.55 -23.83
CA LYS A 187 -9.67 15.20 -24.88
C LYS A 187 -8.98 13.86 -24.65
N GLY A 188 -8.98 13.33 -23.41
CA GLY A 188 -8.28 12.11 -23.08
C GLY A 188 -8.00 12.00 -21.57
N ILE A 189 -7.16 11.05 -21.22
CA ILE A 189 -6.73 10.82 -19.85
C ILE A 189 -5.31 11.37 -19.67
N ILE A 190 -5.13 12.33 -18.78
CA ILE A 190 -3.81 12.79 -18.34
C ILE A 190 -3.36 11.94 -17.16
N ALA A 191 -2.21 11.31 -17.29
CA ALA A 191 -1.58 10.53 -16.24
C ALA A 191 -0.23 11.15 -15.87
N ALA A 192 0.01 11.32 -14.57
CA ALA A 192 1.25 11.87 -14.06
C ALA A 192 1.76 11.02 -12.89
N ARG A 193 3.00 10.54 -13.01
CA ARG A 193 3.68 9.81 -11.94
C ARG A 193 4.36 10.81 -11.02
N ASP A 194 4.34 10.56 -9.73
CA ASP A 194 4.94 11.45 -8.73
C ASP A 194 6.40 11.83 -9.06
N LYS A 195 6.85 12.99 -8.54
CA LYS A 195 8.14 13.61 -8.87
C LYS A 195 9.35 12.67 -8.80
N LEU A 196 9.35 11.73 -7.85
CA LEU A 196 10.41 10.74 -7.66
C LEU A 196 10.00 9.30 -8.03
N GLY A 197 8.80 9.11 -8.57
CA GLY A 197 8.31 7.80 -9.01
C GLY A 197 8.12 6.80 -7.87
N ARG A 198 7.79 7.26 -6.66
CA ARG A 198 7.60 6.38 -5.49
C ARG A 198 6.47 5.40 -5.66
N THR A 199 5.39 5.82 -6.31
CA THR A 199 4.28 4.97 -6.72
C THR A 199 4.38 4.70 -8.22
N PRO A 200 4.09 3.46 -8.68
CA PRO A 200 4.11 3.15 -10.10
C PRO A 200 2.90 3.74 -10.81
N VAL A 201 3.05 4.03 -12.10
CA VAL A 201 1.97 4.29 -13.05
C VAL A 201 2.32 3.56 -14.34
N VAL A 202 1.48 2.59 -14.72
CA VAL A 202 1.75 1.66 -15.83
C VAL A 202 0.73 1.89 -16.92
N ILE A 203 1.17 1.88 -18.18
CA ILE A 203 0.30 1.95 -19.35
C ILE A 203 0.18 0.55 -19.96
N GLY A 204 -1.07 0.15 -20.26
CA GLY A 204 -1.40 -1.05 -21.01
C GLY A 204 -2.10 -0.73 -22.33
N ARG A 205 -2.00 -1.63 -23.30
CA ARG A 205 -2.63 -1.51 -24.60
C ARG A 205 -3.35 -2.80 -25.00
N LYS A 206 -4.54 -2.66 -25.55
CA LYS A 206 -5.22 -3.69 -26.36
C LYS A 206 -5.56 -3.11 -27.75
N GLU A 207 -6.17 -3.89 -28.63
CA GLU A 207 -6.37 -3.52 -30.03
C GLU A 207 -7.01 -2.14 -30.23
N ASP A 208 -8.06 -1.84 -29.47
CA ASP A 208 -8.90 -0.65 -29.63
C ASP A 208 -8.92 0.29 -28.40
N ALA A 209 -8.07 0.02 -27.40
CA ALA A 209 -8.05 0.83 -26.17
C ALA A 209 -6.66 0.85 -25.49
N LEU A 210 -6.45 1.90 -24.70
CA LEU A 210 -5.35 2.06 -23.76
C LEU A 210 -5.87 2.13 -22.32
N ALA A 211 -5.06 1.64 -21.40
CA ALA A 211 -5.32 1.72 -19.97
C ALA A 211 -4.14 2.33 -19.22
N VAL A 212 -4.43 2.98 -18.11
CA VAL A 212 -3.46 3.50 -17.13
C VAL A 212 -3.81 2.94 -15.77
N ALA A 213 -2.84 2.39 -15.04
CA ALA A 213 -3.09 1.80 -13.73
C ALA A 213 -1.92 2.03 -12.78
N THR A 214 -2.19 1.97 -11.48
CA THR A 214 -1.13 1.87 -10.46
C THR A 214 -0.50 0.49 -10.42
N GLU A 215 -1.23 -0.55 -10.83
CA GLU A 215 -0.74 -1.93 -10.90
C GLU A 215 -1.13 -2.61 -12.21
N SER A 216 -0.21 -3.39 -12.76
CA SER A 216 -0.43 -4.13 -14.02
C SER A 216 -1.22 -5.44 -13.84
N CYS A 217 -1.56 -5.85 -12.61
CA CYS A 217 -2.24 -7.12 -12.33
C CYS A 217 -3.60 -7.28 -13.03
N SER A 218 -4.29 -6.18 -13.33
CA SER A 218 -5.57 -6.18 -14.04
C SER A 218 -5.43 -6.38 -15.55
N PHE A 219 -4.28 -6.07 -16.12
CA PHE A 219 -4.14 -5.97 -17.57
C PHE A 219 -4.40 -7.27 -18.29
N PHE A 220 -3.78 -8.36 -17.84
CA PHE A 220 -3.88 -9.65 -18.52
C PHE A 220 -5.34 -10.12 -18.67
N ASN A 221 -6.10 -10.09 -17.57
CA ASN A 221 -7.49 -10.56 -17.58
C ASN A 221 -8.47 -9.61 -18.30
N LEU A 222 -8.09 -8.36 -18.53
CA LEU A 222 -8.86 -7.37 -19.30
C LEU A 222 -8.40 -7.27 -20.75
N GLY A 223 -7.45 -8.12 -21.17
CA GLY A 223 -6.94 -8.18 -22.53
C GLY A 223 -5.92 -7.09 -22.88
N PHE A 224 -5.39 -6.37 -21.87
CA PHE A 224 -4.31 -5.40 -22.09
C PHE A 224 -2.94 -6.07 -21.96
N GLY A 225 -2.06 -5.82 -22.92
CA GLY A 225 -0.64 -6.07 -22.77
C GLY A 225 0.05 -4.87 -22.12
N PRO A 226 1.03 -5.06 -21.20
CA PRO A 226 1.80 -3.94 -20.66
C PRO A 226 2.59 -3.25 -21.77
N LEU A 227 2.49 -1.92 -21.84
CA LEU A 227 3.22 -1.12 -22.83
C LEU A 227 4.50 -0.55 -22.24
N ARG A 228 4.40 0.18 -21.11
CA ARG A 228 5.53 0.71 -20.34
C ARG A 228 5.11 1.29 -18.99
N ASP A 229 6.06 1.45 -18.10
CA ASP A 229 5.94 2.28 -16.91
C ASP A 229 6.20 3.76 -17.28
N LEU A 230 5.51 4.69 -16.61
CA LEU A 230 5.89 6.10 -16.63
C LEU A 230 7.14 6.31 -15.77
N GLY A 231 8.04 7.16 -16.23
CA GLY A 231 9.18 7.58 -15.43
C GLY A 231 8.82 8.56 -14.31
N PRO A 232 9.74 8.85 -13.36
CA PRO A 232 9.48 9.78 -12.25
C PRO A 232 9.17 11.18 -12.77
N GLY A 233 8.06 11.77 -12.31
CA GLY A 233 7.60 13.10 -12.72
C GLY A 233 7.16 13.19 -14.17
N GLU A 234 7.01 12.10 -14.88
CA GLU A 234 6.52 12.09 -16.27
C GLU A 234 5.02 12.38 -16.30
N ILE A 235 4.61 13.19 -17.29
CA ILE A 235 3.21 13.52 -17.58
C ILE A 235 2.91 13.13 -19.02
N VAL A 236 1.84 12.37 -19.21
CA VAL A 236 1.37 11.92 -20.53
C VAL A 236 -0.10 12.23 -20.70
N CYS A 237 -0.50 12.42 -21.98
CA CYS A 237 -1.91 12.36 -22.40
C CYS A 237 -2.13 11.05 -23.14
N VAL A 238 -3.12 10.29 -22.67
CA VAL A 238 -3.53 9.02 -23.27
C VAL A 238 -4.86 9.23 -23.97
N THR A 239 -4.90 8.93 -25.27
CA THR A 239 -6.09 8.98 -26.11
C THR A 239 -6.37 7.60 -26.71
N ALA A 240 -7.48 7.43 -27.41
CA ALA A 240 -7.77 6.16 -28.12
C ALA A 240 -6.72 5.82 -29.20
N ASP A 241 -6.02 6.83 -29.71
CA ASP A 241 -5.06 6.69 -30.81
C ASP A 241 -3.62 6.47 -30.32
N GLY A 242 -3.30 6.88 -29.11
CA GLY A 242 -1.94 6.71 -28.58
C GLY A 242 -1.63 7.47 -27.28
N VAL A 243 -0.33 7.55 -27.00
CA VAL A 243 0.21 8.20 -25.81
C VAL A 243 1.13 9.34 -26.24
N GLU A 244 0.81 10.55 -25.83
CA GLU A 244 1.62 11.74 -26.02
C GLU A 244 2.35 12.09 -24.73
N VAL A 245 3.67 12.31 -24.81
CA VAL A 245 4.48 12.76 -23.67
C VAL A 245 4.40 14.28 -23.57
N LEU A 246 3.71 14.77 -22.54
CA LEU A 246 3.56 16.20 -22.27
C LEU A 246 4.76 16.76 -21.46
N ARG A 247 5.32 15.93 -20.58
CA ARG A 247 6.52 16.22 -19.80
C ARG A 247 7.40 14.97 -19.69
N LYS A 248 8.66 15.12 -20.06
CA LYS A 248 9.65 14.02 -19.95
C LYS A 248 9.96 13.66 -18.48
N PRO A 249 10.35 12.42 -18.22
CA PRO A 249 10.68 11.98 -16.85
C PRO A 249 11.93 12.70 -16.31
N ASN A 250 11.99 12.78 -14.98
CA ASN A 250 13.17 13.20 -14.24
C ASN A 250 14.25 12.10 -14.26
N LEU A 251 15.50 12.49 -14.03
CA LEU A 251 16.61 11.53 -13.93
C LEU A 251 16.61 10.74 -12.62
N LYS A 252 16.15 11.36 -11.54
CA LYS A 252 16.16 10.77 -10.19
C LYS A 252 14.88 10.00 -9.94
N MET A 253 15.02 8.71 -9.60
CA MET A 253 13.95 7.82 -9.17
C MET A 253 14.16 7.33 -7.74
N GLN A 254 13.08 7.11 -7.01
CA GLN A 254 13.06 6.53 -5.67
C GLN A 254 11.78 5.71 -5.50
N ILE A 255 11.66 4.63 -6.28
CA ILE A 255 10.49 3.76 -6.20
C ILE A 255 10.45 3.02 -4.85
N CYS A 256 9.28 2.87 -4.26
CA CYS A 256 9.14 2.26 -2.94
C CYS A 256 9.48 0.76 -2.96
N ALA A 257 10.47 0.32 -2.17
CA ALA A 257 10.84 -1.10 -2.06
C ALA A 257 9.70 -1.99 -1.54
N PHE A 258 8.82 -1.44 -0.71
CA PHE A 258 7.68 -2.17 -0.15
C PHE A 258 6.64 -2.61 -1.18
N LEU A 259 6.66 -2.08 -2.39
CA LEU A 259 5.85 -2.59 -3.50
C LEU A 259 6.14 -4.07 -3.74
N TRP A 260 7.41 -4.47 -3.73
CA TRP A 260 7.79 -5.88 -3.89
C TRP A 260 7.70 -6.68 -2.60
N VAL A 261 7.94 -6.07 -1.45
CA VAL A 261 7.90 -6.78 -0.16
C VAL A 261 6.47 -7.17 0.23
N TYR A 262 5.53 -6.23 0.10
CA TYR A 262 4.18 -6.41 0.65
C TYR A 262 3.05 -5.94 -0.27
N TYR A 263 3.08 -4.67 -0.78
CA TYR A 263 1.91 -4.06 -1.39
C TYR A 263 1.51 -4.64 -2.72
N GLY A 264 2.48 -4.85 -3.60
CA GLY A 264 2.24 -5.28 -4.95
C GLY A 264 1.48 -6.60 -4.99
N TYR A 265 0.47 -6.66 -5.83
CA TYR A 265 -0.22 -7.92 -6.07
C TYR A 265 0.73 -8.89 -6.79
N PRO A 266 0.75 -10.18 -6.46
CA PRO A 266 1.77 -11.14 -6.95
C PRO A 266 2.04 -11.09 -8.46
N PRO A 267 1.02 -11.06 -9.36
CA PRO A 267 1.26 -11.00 -10.81
C PRO A 267 1.63 -9.61 -11.34
N SER A 268 1.72 -8.58 -10.49
CA SER A 268 2.11 -7.23 -10.92
C SER A 268 3.59 -7.13 -11.28
N PHE A 269 3.88 -6.19 -12.19
CA PHE A 269 5.23 -5.79 -12.59
C PHE A 269 5.40 -4.30 -12.30
N TYR A 270 6.57 -3.93 -11.81
CA TYR A 270 7.02 -2.54 -11.65
C TYR A 270 8.44 -2.44 -12.17
N GLU A 271 8.71 -1.46 -13.02
CA GLU A 271 10.03 -1.30 -13.70
C GLU A 271 10.50 -2.61 -14.39
N GLY A 272 9.57 -3.37 -14.92
CA GLY A 272 9.86 -4.67 -15.56
C GLY A 272 10.12 -5.84 -14.61
N ILE A 273 9.99 -5.65 -13.29
CA ILE A 273 10.29 -6.65 -12.25
C ILE A 273 9.01 -7.20 -11.66
N ASN A 274 8.80 -8.52 -11.76
CA ASN A 274 7.65 -9.20 -11.19
C ASN A 274 7.73 -9.26 -9.66
N VAL A 275 6.59 -9.03 -9.00
CA VAL A 275 6.48 -9.01 -7.53
C VAL A 275 6.75 -10.38 -6.93
N GLU A 276 6.12 -11.43 -7.46
CA GLU A 276 6.22 -12.79 -6.92
C GLU A 276 7.65 -13.35 -7.06
N GLU A 277 8.29 -13.16 -8.22
CA GLU A 277 9.67 -13.57 -8.44
C GLU A 277 10.65 -12.83 -7.51
N CYS A 278 10.42 -11.54 -7.26
CA CYS A 278 11.22 -10.78 -6.30
C CYS A 278 11.09 -11.38 -4.89
N ARG A 279 9.88 -11.74 -4.45
CA ARG A 279 9.64 -12.38 -3.16
C ARG A 279 10.33 -13.75 -3.06
N TYR A 280 10.34 -14.53 -4.15
CA TYR A 280 11.09 -15.80 -4.18
C TYR A 280 12.59 -15.57 -4.00
N ARG A 281 13.18 -14.61 -4.74
CA ARG A 281 14.60 -14.24 -4.59
C ARG A 281 14.93 -13.76 -3.17
N CYS A 282 14.02 -12.99 -2.57
CA CYS A 282 14.16 -12.49 -1.20
C CYS A 282 14.14 -13.65 -0.18
N GLY A 283 13.22 -14.60 -0.32
CA GLY A 283 13.17 -15.80 0.52
C GLY A 283 14.41 -16.68 0.37
N ALA A 284 14.89 -16.87 -0.85
CA ALA A 284 16.13 -17.60 -1.12
C ALA A 284 17.37 -16.93 -0.47
N ALA A 285 17.44 -15.59 -0.49
CA ALA A 285 18.52 -14.86 0.17
C ALA A 285 18.51 -15.06 1.69
N LEU A 286 17.31 -15.06 2.32
CA LEU A 286 17.17 -15.41 3.74
C LEU A 286 17.68 -16.81 4.04
N ALA A 287 17.36 -17.81 3.21
CA ALA A 287 17.77 -19.19 3.41
C ALA A 287 19.30 -19.36 3.29
N ARG A 288 19.94 -18.69 2.33
CA ARG A 288 21.42 -18.75 2.16
C ARG A 288 22.20 -18.26 3.38
N ARG A 289 21.63 -17.32 4.15
CA ARG A 289 22.23 -16.80 5.38
C ARG A 289 21.79 -17.53 6.64
N ASP A 290 20.96 -18.58 6.50
CA ASP A 290 20.34 -19.25 7.64
C ASP A 290 20.76 -20.73 7.73
N GLY A 291 21.67 -21.05 8.58
CA GLY A 291 22.12 -22.44 8.80
C GLY A 291 21.23 -23.28 9.71
N ILE A 292 19.91 -22.95 9.83
CA ILE A 292 19.02 -23.65 10.76
C ILE A 292 18.39 -24.90 10.12
N SER A 293 18.21 -25.95 10.94
CA SER A 293 17.44 -27.12 10.59
C SER A 293 16.05 -27.06 11.21
N ALA A 294 15.02 -27.34 10.43
CA ALA A 294 13.64 -27.41 10.89
C ALA A 294 12.86 -28.46 10.10
N ASP A 295 11.70 -28.89 10.62
CA ASP A 295 10.87 -29.90 9.98
C ASP A 295 10.12 -29.37 8.74
N PHE A 296 9.85 -28.06 8.71
CA PHE A 296 9.17 -27.43 7.58
C PHE A 296 9.39 -25.91 7.50
N VAL A 297 9.10 -25.34 6.32
CA VAL A 297 8.97 -23.92 6.06
C VAL A 297 7.50 -23.56 5.79
N SER A 298 7.04 -22.41 6.25
CA SER A 298 5.71 -21.87 5.98
C SER A 298 5.72 -20.36 5.86
N GLY A 299 4.78 -19.81 5.10
CA GLY A 299 4.50 -18.36 5.10
C GLY A 299 3.34 -18.01 6.01
N ILE A 300 3.41 -16.83 6.64
CA ILE A 300 2.22 -16.23 7.24
C ILE A 300 1.31 -15.79 6.08
N PRO A 301 0.08 -16.32 5.99
CA PRO A 301 -0.81 -16.01 4.87
C PRO A 301 -1.31 -14.55 4.88
N ASP A 302 -1.38 -13.83 3.73
CA ASP A 302 -0.93 -14.31 2.40
C ASP A 302 0.46 -13.78 2.06
N SER A 303 0.91 -12.68 2.69
CA SER A 303 2.10 -11.88 2.35
C SER A 303 3.43 -12.65 2.50
N GLY A 304 3.51 -13.53 3.50
CA GLY A 304 4.70 -14.35 3.74
C GLY A 304 4.86 -15.57 2.83
N VAL A 305 3.81 -15.94 2.07
CA VAL A 305 3.78 -17.21 1.31
C VAL A 305 4.87 -17.27 0.25
N ALA A 306 4.98 -16.26 -0.59
CA ALA A 306 5.98 -16.24 -1.66
C ALA A 306 7.42 -16.26 -1.13
N HIS A 307 7.68 -15.51 -0.05
CA HIS A 307 8.98 -15.53 0.64
C HIS A 307 9.30 -16.93 1.20
N ALA A 308 8.31 -17.61 1.77
CA ALA A 308 8.47 -18.97 2.28
C ALA A 308 8.72 -20.01 1.17
N VAL A 309 8.06 -19.87 0.02
CA VAL A 309 8.33 -20.72 -1.16
C VAL A 309 9.76 -20.52 -1.63
N GLY A 310 10.23 -19.28 -1.76
CA GLY A 310 11.62 -19.00 -2.11
C GLY A 310 12.62 -19.55 -1.09
N TYR A 311 12.33 -19.42 0.20
CA TYR A 311 13.13 -20.00 1.28
C TYR A 311 13.18 -21.54 1.20
N SER A 312 12.02 -22.19 1.03
CA SER A 312 11.92 -23.66 0.94
C SER A 312 12.68 -24.21 -0.27
N ASN A 313 12.55 -23.55 -1.43
CA ASN A 313 13.25 -23.95 -2.65
C ASN A 313 14.77 -23.91 -2.50
N GLU A 314 15.31 -22.90 -1.80
CA GLU A 314 16.74 -22.73 -1.58
C GLU A 314 17.25 -23.70 -0.49
N SER A 315 16.60 -23.74 0.67
CA SER A 315 17.02 -24.53 1.82
C SER A 315 16.79 -26.04 1.67
N ARG A 316 15.91 -26.45 0.73
CA ARG A 316 15.42 -27.82 0.57
C ARG A 316 14.60 -28.36 1.74
N ILE A 317 14.23 -27.52 2.72
CA ILE A 317 13.30 -27.86 3.77
C ILE A 317 11.87 -27.82 3.19
N PRO A 318 11.02 -28.84 3.39
CA PRO A 318 9.71 -28.92 2.73
C PRO A 318 8.79 -27.77 3.14
N TYR A 319 8.08 -27.21 2.16
CA TYR A 319 7.02 -26.23 2.42
C TYR A 319 5.77 -26.92 2.94
N MET A 320 5.18 -26.39 4.03
CA MET A 320 3.91 -26.87 4.60
C MET A 320 2.97 -25.69 4.85
N ARG A 321 1.68 -25.98 4.93
CA ARG A 321 0.63 -25.01 5.27
C ARG A 321 0.02 -25.30 6.65
N PRO A 322 0.71 -24.97 7.73
CA PRO A 322 0.23 -25.17 9.09
C PRO A 322 -0.91 -24.20 9.46
N TYR A 323 -1.13 -23.16 8.68
CA TYR A 323 -2.26 -22.25 8.80
C TYR A 323 -3.20 -22.34 7.59
N ALA A 324 -4.50 -22.32 7.87
CA ALA A 324 -5.53 -22.04 6.89
C ALA A 324 -6.14 -20.65 7.18
N LYS A 325 -6.20 -19.81 6.15
CA LYS A 325 -6.91 -18.52 6.23
C LYS A 325 -8.40 -18.78 6.06
N TYR A 326 -9.18 -18.33 7.04
CA TYR A 326 -10.63 -18.40 6.96
C TYR A 326 -11.18 -17.15 6.27
N THR A 327 -11.60 -17.31 5.01
CA THR A 327 -12.05 -16.17 4.17
C THR A 327 -13.56 -16.13 3.90
N PRO A 328 -14.41 -17.10 4.34
CA PRO A 328 -15.68 -17.33 3.65
C PRO A 328 -16.75 -16.27 3.81
N THR A 329 -16.77 -15.32 4.71
CA THR A 329 -18.03 -14.57 4.89
C THR A 329 -17.91 -13.17 5.50
N TRP A 330 -16.73 -12.67 5.78
CA TRP A 330 -16.62 -11.38 6.46
C TRP A 330 -15.98 -10.34 5.53
N PRO A 331 -16.69 -9.24 5.20
CA PRO A 331 -16.05 -8.09 4.59
C PRO A 331 -14.82 -7.69 5.43
N ARG A 332 -13.75 -7.21 4.80
CA ARG A 332 -12.52 -6.78 5.50
C ARG A 332 -12.78 -5.80 6.66
N SER A 333 -13.92 -5.13 6.66
CA SER A 333 -14.33 -4.08 7.58
C SER A 333 -15.33 -4.51 8.66
N PHE A 334 -15.82 -5.76 8.67
CA PHE A 334 -16.72 -6.18 9.75
C PHE A 334 -15.97 -6.22 11.09
N MET A 335 -16.25 -5.21 11.91
CA MET A 335 -15.65 -5.02 13.23
C MET A 335 -16.77 -4.92 14.27
N PRO A 336 -17.01 -6.00 15.04
CA PRO A 336 -17.96 -5.95 16.13
C PRO A 336 -17.59 -4.87 17.16
N GLN A 337 -18.57 -4.24 17.77
CA GLN A 337 -18.34 -3.22 18.81
C GLN A 337 -17.77 -3.83 20.11
N ASN A 338 -18.08 -5.10 20.40
CA ASN A 338 -17.62 -5.81 21.58
C ASN A 338 -16.17 -6.32 21.41
N GLN A 339 -15.31 -6.10 22.42
CA GLN A 339 -13.90 -6.50 22.40
C GLN A 339 -13.71 -8.03 22.37
N GLU A 340 -14.56 -8.79 23.06
CA GLU A 340 -14.48 -10.26 23.09
C GLU A 340 -14.78 -10.83 21.72
N ILE A 341 -15.82 -10.31 21.02
CA ILE A 341 -16.17 -10.73 19.67
C ILE A 341 -15.06 -10.32 18.69
N ARG A 342 -14.44 -9.15 18.87
CA ARG A 342 -13.27 -8.74 18.06
C ARG A 342 -12.10 -9.70 18.21
N ASN A 343 -11.80 -10.12 19.43
CA ASN A 343 -10.75 -11.09 19.70
C ASN A 343 -11.07 -12.45 19.07
N LEU A 344 -12.34 -12.88 19.14
CA LEU A 344 -12.81 -14.11 18.48
C LEU A 344 -12.66 -14.02 16.95
N VAL A 345 -13.11 -12.92 16.34
CA VAL A 345 -12.97 -12.68 14.88
C VAL A 345 -11.50 -12.66 14.46
N ALA A 346 -10.62 -12.06 15.27
CA ALA A 346 -9.18 -12.09 15.00
C ALA A 346 -8.60 -13.50 15.02
N LYS A 347 -9.01 -14.35 15.98
CA LYS A 347 -8.63 -15.77 16.05
C LYS A 347 -9.18 -16.59 14.88
N MET A 348 -10.37 -16.26 14.38
CA MET A 348 -10.97 -17.00 13.24
C MET A 348 -10.23 -16.77 11.92
N LYS A 349 -9.42 -15.73 11.78
CA LYS A 349 -8.74 -15.41 10.52
C LYS A 349 -7.68 -16.42 10.11
N LEU A 350 -6.97 -16.99 11.08
CA LEU A 350 -5.93 -17.98 10.86
C LEU A 350 -6.17 -19.19 11.75
N ILE A 351 -6.43 -20.33 11.16
CA ILE A 351 -6.70 -21.59 11.88
C ILE A 351 -5.45 -22.47 11.80
N PRO A 352 -4.79 -22.78 12.94
CA PRO A 352 -3.65 -23.69 12.94
C PRO A 352 -4.08 -25.13 12.72
N ASN A 353 -3.35 -25.86 11.89
CA ASN A 353 -3.56 -27.30 11.68
C ASN A 353 -2.70 -28.10 12.66
N ARG A 354 -3.30 -28.53 13.76
CA ARG A 354 -2.62 -29.23 14.86
C ARG A 354 -1.86 -30.48 14.42
N SER A 355 -2.43 -31.25 13.49
CA SER A 355 -1.78 -32.48 12.99
C SER A 355 -0.49 -32.21 12.20
N LEU A 356 -0.34 -31.00 11.65
CA LEU A 356 0.85 -30.61 10.89
C LEU A 356 1.95 -30.02 11.78
N VAL A 357 1.62 -29.41 12.92
CA VAL A 357 2.59 -28.67 13.76
C VAL A 357 3.01 -29.42 15.02
N GLY A 358 2.21 -30.37 15.52
CA GLY A 358 2.46 -31.07 16.78
C GLY A 358 3.84 -31.69 16.86
N GLY A 359 4.63 -31.30 17.88
CA GLY A 359 5.99 -31.78 18.15
C GLY A 359 7.07 -31.30 17.18
N LYS A 360 6.73 -30.49 16.17
CA LYS A 360 7.66 -30.07 15.09
C LYS A 360 8.30 -28.70 15.36
N SER A 361 9.43 -28.47 14.69
CA SER A 361 10.12 -27.20 14.55
C SER A 361 9.80 -26.60 13.19
N GLY A 362 9.32 -25.36 13.15
CA GLY A 362 8.88 -24.68 11.91
C GLY A 362 9.57 -23.35 11.67
N ILE A 363 9.97 -23.12 10.42
CA ILE A 363 10.41 -21.80 9.93
C ILE A 363 9.17 -21.10 9.35
N PHE A 364 8.90 -19.90 9.84
CA PHE A 364 7.82 -19.06 9.36
C PHE A 364 8.38 -17.80 8.71
N CYS A 365 8.03 -17.58 7.44
CA CYS A 365 8.36 -16.35 6.74
C CYS A 365 7.21 -15.36 6.81
N ASP A 366 7.53 -14.09 7.04
CA ASP A 366 6.58 -12.97 6.95
C ASP A 366 7.22 -11.81 6.20
N ASP A 367 6.40 -10.90 5.66
CA ASP A 367 6.91 -9.73 4.93
C ASP A 367 7.59 -8.74 5.85
N SER A 368 6.97 -8.40 6.99
CA SER A 368 7.45 -7.34 7.89
C SER A 368 6.89 -7.48 9.30
N ILE A 369 7.61 -6.97 10.30
CA ILE A 369 7.11 -6.78 11.67
C ILE A 369 7.00 -5.28 11.94
N VAL A 370 5.77 -4.74 11.87
CA VAL A 370 5.51 -3.33 12.14
C VAL A 370 5.31 -3.10 13.65
N ARG A 371 4.23 -3.63 14.22
CA ARG A 371 3.87 -3.50 15.65
C ARG A 371 4.05 -4.80 16.44
N GLY A 372 4.04 -5.93 15.77
CA GLY A 372 4.15 -7.27 16.34
C GLY A 372 2.92 -7.80 17.06
N THR A 373 1.84 -7.02 17.24
CA THR A 373 0.68 -7.39 18.06
C THR A 373 -0.09 -8.60 17.53
N GLN A 374 -0.22 -8.75 16.22
CA GLN A 374 -0.89 -9.91 15.60
C GLN A 374 -0.04 -11.17 15.74
N LEU A 375 1.28 -11.02 15.60
CA LEU A 375 2.21 -12.14 15.65
C LEU A 375 2.23 -12.79 17.04
N ILE A 376 2.05 -12.01 18.12
CA ILE A 376 1.91 -12.55 19.51
C ILE A 376 0.73 -13.54 19.60
N GLY A 377 -0.41 -13.19 19.01
CA GLY A 377 -1.57 -14.09 18.97
C GLY A 377 -1.28 -15.37 18.17
N ASN A 378 -0.69 -15.20 16.99
CA ASN A 378 -0.37 -16.32 16.11
C ASN A 378 0.65 -17.29 16.73
N THR A 379 1.70 -16.78 17.40
CA THR A 379 2.71 -17.63 18.07
C THR A 379 2.09 -18.39 19.23
N ARG A 380 1.24 -17.77 20.05
CA ARG A 380 0.52 -18.45 21.12
C ARG A 380 -0.35 -19.60 20.57
N ASP A 381 -1.14 -19.33 19.53
CA ASP A 381 -2.04 -20.32 18.94
C ASP A 381 -1.26 -21.52 18.35
N LEU A 382 -0.03 -21.31 17.82
CA LEU A 382 0.87 -22.38 17.38
C LEU A 382 1.40 -23.22 18.55
N TYR A 383 1.83 -22.58 19.66
CA TYR A 383 2.26 -23.34 20.84
C TYR A 383 1.10 -24.11 21.48
N GLU A 384 -0.11 -23.55 21.54
CA GLU A 384 -1.33 -24.26 21.95
C GLU A 384 -1.67 -25.42 21.01
N ALA A 385 -1.29 -25.32 19.73
CA ALA A 385 -1.41 -26.40 18.77
C ALA A 385 -0.32 -27.49 18.88
N GLY A 386 0.68 -27.26 19.75
CA GLY A 386 1.73 -28.23 20.08
C GLY A 386 3.01 -28.11 19.27
N ILE A 387 3.27 -26.98 18.62
CA ILE A 387 4.58 -26.75 17.94
C ILE A 387 5.70 -26.71 18.98
N ARG A 388 6.86 -27.26 18.62
CA ARG A 388 8.03 -27.30 19.52
C ARG A 388 8.85 -26.00 19.42
N GLU A 389 9.11 -25.52 18.22
CA GLU A 389 9.95 -24.36 17.95
C GLU A 389 9.38 -23.53 16.81
N ILE A 390 9.46 -22.20 16.97
CA ILE A 390 9.05 -21.22 15.96
C ILE A 390 10.25 -20.33 15.59
N HIS A 391 10.69 -20.48 14.35
CA HIS A 391 11.79 -19.71 13.78
C HIS A 391 11.23 -18.69 12.79
N MET A 392 11.21 -17.41 13.15
CA MET A 392 10.67 -16.36 12.29
C MET A 392 11.75 -15.78 11.37
N ARG A 393 11.38 -15.61 10.10
CA ARG A 393 12.21 -14.99 9.06
C ARG A 393 11.43 -13.88 8.38
N VAL A 394 11.92 -12.66 8.50
CA VAL A 394 11.25 -11.45 8.02
C VAL A 394 11.91 -10.98 6.74
N ALA A 395 11.11 -10.79 5.69
CA ALA A 395 11.58 -10.53 4.34
C ALA A 395 12.14 -9.10 4.11
N CYS A 396 12.08 -8.24 5.11
CA CYS A 396 12.70 -6.91 5.07
C CYS A 396 13.52 -6.65 6.34
N PRO A 397 14.41 -5.65 6.34
CA PRO A 397 15.10 -5.21 7.56
C PRO A 397 14.11 -4.68 8.62
N PRO A 398 14.52 -4.54 9.89
CA PRO A 398 13.69 -3.96 10.93
C PRO A 398 13.27 -2.53 10.59
N LEU A 399 11.98 -2.23 10.71
CA LEU A 399 11.44 -0.90 10.44
C LEU A 399 11.85 0.08 11.55
N LEU A 400 12.78 0.99 11.25
CA LEU A 400 13.30 1.98 12.20
C LEU A 400 12.64 3.35 12.05
N TYR A 401 12.23 3.71 10.82
CA TYR A 401 11.70 5.02 10.48
C TYR A 401 10.28 4.92 9.94
N PRO A 402 9.35 5.79 10.42
CA PRO A 402 8.01 5.85 9.85
C PRO A 402 8.07 6.39 8.42
N CYS A 403 7.22 5.85 7.55
CA CYS A 403 7.17 6.31 6.17
C CYS A 403 6.58 7.74 6.08
N GLU A 404 7.28 8.63 5.40
CA GLU A 404 6.84 10.01 5.15
C GLU A 404 6.22 10.21 3.75
N PHE A 405 6.34 9.21 2.87
CA PHE A 405 6.04 9.36 1.44
C PHE A 405 4.79 8.61 0.98
N LEU A 406 4.40 7.57 1.69
CA LEU A 406 3.22 6.77 1.39
C LEU A 406 2.39 6.55 2.65
N ASN A 407 1.08 6.40 2.50
CA ASN A 407 0.20 6.07 3.62
C ASN A 407 0.33 4.59 4.03
N PHE A 408 1.55 4.19 4.35
CA PHE A 408 1.99 2.83 4.58
C PHE A 408 1.43 2.23 5.87
N SER A 409 1.30 3.03 6.89
CA SER A 409 0.86 2.59 8.20
C SER A 409 0.13 3.74 8.89
N ARG A 410 -0.94 3.42 9.63
CA ARG A 410 -1.57 4.37 10.55
C ARG A 410 -0.67 4.75 11.72
N SER A 411 0.46 4.09 11.91
CA SER A 411 1.45 4.44 12.92
C SER A 411 2.12 5.77 12.56
N ARG A 412 1.42 6.86 12.83
CA ARG A 412 1.97 8.22 12.74
C ARG A 412 3.01 8.48 13.83
N LYS A 413 3.02 7.65 14.90
CA LYS A 413 3.95 7.78 16.03
C LYS A 413 5.04 6.73 15.91
N THR A 414 6.28 7.16 15.86
CA THR A 414 7.49 6.32 15.93
C THR A 414 7.44 5.31 17.07
N THR A 415 6.85 5.69 18.20
CA THR A 415 6.74 4.85 19.41
C THR A 415 5.87 3.59 19.24
N GLU A 416 5.16 3.44 18.13
CA GLU A 416 4.34 2.24 17.88
C GLU A 416 5.10 1.11 17.21
N LEU A 417 6.24 1.39 16.55
CA LEU A 417 7.06 0.38 15.90
C LEU A 417 7.65 -0.60 16.92
N ALA A 418 7.64 -1.90 16.58
CA ALA A 418 8.22 -2.95 17.45
C ALA A 418 9.70 -2.69 17.77
N THR A 419 10.45 -2.22 16.78
CA THR A 419 11.84 -1.80 16.91
C THR A 419 12.02 -0.67 17.93
N ARG A 420 11.20 0.39 17.81
CA ARG A 420 11.26 1.55 18.72
C ARG A 420 10.87 1.20 20.14
N LYS A 421 9.91 0.29 20.31
CA LYS A 421 9.55 -0.25 21.63
C LYS A 421 10.71 -1.05 22.24
N ALA A 422 11.38 -1.89 21.43
CA ALA A 422 12.53 -2.64 21.88
C ALA A 422 13.71 -1.71 22.26
N ILE A 423 14.04 -0.72 21.43
CA ILE A 423 15.07 0.28 21.72
C ILE A 423 14.74 1.06 23.01
N LYS A 424 13.47 1.50 23.18
CA LYS A 424 13.04 2.18 24.40
C LYS A 424 13.18 1.28 25.63
N SER A 425 12.93 -0.01 25.51
CA SER A 425 13.11 -0.98 26.61
C SER A 425 14.58 -1.17 26.98
N LEU A 426 15.51 -1.10 26.02
CA LEU A 426 16.94 -1.26 26.23
C LEU A 426 17.61 0.01 26.82
N GLU A 427 17.22 1.19 26.35
CA GLU A 427 17.94 2.45 26.64
C GLU A 427 17.11 3.51 27.39
N GLY A 428 15.82 3.25 27.61
CA GLY A 428 14.92 4.25 28.18
C GLY A 428 14.55 5.37 27.18
N GLU A 429 14.19 6.54 27.67
CA GLU A 429 13.76 7.68 26.82
C GLU A 429 14.92 8.53 26.28
N LYS A 430 16.16 8.23 26.68
CA LYS A 430 17.33 9.05 26.39
C LYS A 430 17.93 8.83 25.00
N ASN A 431 17.52 7.80 24.28
CA ASN A 431 18.14 7.48 23.00
C ASN A 431 17.75 8.48 21.91
N ARG A 432 18.76 9.15 21.34
CA ARG A 432 18.62 10.11 20.25
C ARG A 432 19.23 9.62 18.93
N ASP A 433 20.18 8.70 19.01
CA ASP A 433 20.87 8.14 17.83
C ASP A 433 20.46 6.67 17.64
N ILE A 434 19.70 6.41 16.57
CA ILE A 434 19.23 5.08 16.20
C ILE A 434 19.99 4.47 15.02
N THR A 435 20.92 5.19 14.42
CA THR A 435 21.67 4.71 13.25
C THR A 435 22.47 3.45 13.55
N ARG A 436 22.94 3.27 14.78
CA ARG A 436 23.63 2.06 15.24
C ARG A 436 22.76 0.79 15.27
N TYR A 437 21.44 0.94 15.11
CA TYR A 437 20.49 -0.17 14.99
C TYR A 437 20.18 -0.54 13.52
N GLU A 438 20.77 0.16 12.56
CA GLU A 438 20.58 -0.11 11.13
C GLU A 438 21.45 -1.26 10.63
N ASP A 439 22.67 -1.36 11.16
CA ASP A 439 23.65 -2.37 10.76
C ASP A 439 23.43 -3.69 11.52
N PRO A 440 23.09 -4.80 10.81
CA PRO A 440 22.82 -6.09 11.42
C PRO A 440 24.02 -6.72 12.15
N ASP A 441 25.24 -6.23 11.93
CA ASP A 441 26.45 -6.77 12.55
C ASP A 441 26.81 -6.06 13.88
N THR A 442 26.04 -5.04 14.30
CA THR A 442 26.25 -4.32 15.57
C THR A 442 25.63 -5.05 16.78
N PRO A 443 26.24 -4.94 17.97
CA PRO A 443 25.65 -5.45 19.21
C PRO A 443 24.26 -4.86 19.53
N GLU A 444 24.07 -3.59 19.21
CA GLU A 444 22.81 -2.87 19.41
C GLU A 444 21.67 -3.45 18.56
N TYR A 445 21.93 -3.71 17.29
CA TYR A 445 20.96 -4.39 16.41
C TYR A 445 20.60 -5.77 16.95
N GLN A 446 21.60 -6.55 17.37
CA GLN A 446 21.38 -7.90 17.92
C GLN A 446 20.55 -7.83 19.22
N ALA A 447 20.84 -6.88 20.12
CA ALA A 447 20.07 -6.67 21.34
C ALA A 447 18.60 -6.27 21.07
N MET A 448 18.38 -5.37 20.10
CA MET A 448 17.04 -4.99 19.65
C MET A 448 16.27 -6.19 19.08
N THR A 449 16.91 -6.95 18.20
CA THR A 449 16.30 -8.14 17.57
C THR A 449 15.97 -9.20 18.61
N ASP A 450 16.86 -9.46 19.58
CA ASP A 450 16.59 -10.41 20.66
C ASP A 450 15.47 -9.95 21.59
N THR A 451 15.36 -8.66 21.85
CA THR A 451 14.25 -8.09 22.61
C THR A 451 12.92 -8.28 21.87
N ILE A 452 12.88 -8.05 20.56
CA ILE A 452 11.69 -8.30 19.73
C ILE A 452 11.36 -9.80 19.75
N ARG A 453 12.35 -10.68 19.58
CA ARG A 453 12.19 -12.14 19.64
C ARG A 453 11.53 -12.59 20.93
N LYS A 454 12.05 -12.12 22.07
CA LYS A 454 11.49 -12.43 23.42
C LYS A 454 10.05 -11.94 23.56
N ASN A 455 9.77 -10.71 23.16
CA ASN A 455 8.42 -10.12 23.23
C ASN A 455 7.40 -10.86 22.38
N LEU A 456 7.84 -11.50 21.30
CA LEU A 456 7.00 -12.27 20.38
C LEU A 456 6.97 -13.78 20.72
N ASN A 457 7.67 -14.20 21.77
CA ASN A 457 7.80 -15.62 22.17
C ASN A 457 8.29 -16.53 21.03
N LEU A 458 9.33 -16.11 20.32
CA LEU A 458 9.92 -16.85 19.21
C LEU A 458 11.19 -17.60 19.65
N THR A 459 11.44 -18.80 19.08
CA THR A 459 12.69 -19.52 19.29
C THR A 459 13.86 -18.76 18.68
N THR A 460 13.73 -18.34 17.43
CA THR A 460 14.69 -17.45 16.75
C THR A 460 13.98 -16.41 15.89
N LEU A 461 14.64 -15.26 15.67
CA LEU A 461 14.18 -14.20 14.79
C LEU A 461 15.37 -13.71 13.95
N LYS A 462 15.19 -13.65 12.63
CA LYS A 462 16.11 -12.99 11.70
C LYS A 462 15.35 -12.11 10.73
N PHE A 463 15.90 -10.95 10.46
CA PHE A 463 15.45 -10.03 9.44
C PHE A 463 16.33 -10.14 8.19
N GLN A 464 15.77 -9.79 7.05
CA GLN A 464 16.53 -9.65 5.80
C GLN A 464 17.58 -8.54 5.94
N ARG A 465 18.70 -8.67 5.26
CA ARG A 465 19.66 -7.57 5.09
C ARG A 465 19.21 -6.63 3.98
N LEU A 466 19.51 -5.35 4.11
CA LEU A 466 19.08 -4.34 3.14
C LEU A 466 19.69 -4.58 1.75
N GLU A 467 20.96 -4.94 1.70
CA GLU A 467 21.64 -5.28 0.45
C GLU A 467 21.03 -6.49 -0.26
N ASP A 468 20.60 -7.50 0.49
CA ASP A 468 19.93 -8.69 -0.07
C ASP A 468 18.52 -8.37 -0.59
N LEU A 469 17.79 -7.50 0.10
CA LEU A 469 16.49 -7.03 -0.36
C LEU A 469 16.61 -6.23 -1.66
N VAL A 470 17.54 -5.28 -1.73
CA VAL A 470 17.81 -4.50 -2.94
C VAL A 470 18.29 -5.40 -4.07
N GLY A 471 19.15 -6.37 -3.77
CA GLY A 471 19.59 -7.39 -4.72
C GLY A 471 18.46 -8.30 -5.21
N ALA A 472 17.49 -8.65 -4.35
CA ALA A 472 16.30 -9.41 -4.72
C ALA A 472 15.35 -8.60 -5.64
N ILE A 473 15.22 -7.28 -5.42
CA ILE A 473 14.50 -6.38 -6.31
C ILE A 473 15.21 -6.33 -7.67
N GLY A 474 16.53 -6.13 -7.68
CA GLY A 474 17.33 -6.11 -8.91
C GLY A 474 17.46 -4.73 -9.55
N LEU A 475 17.05 -3.65 -8.86
CA LEU A 475 17.31 -2.27 -9.24
C LEU A 475 18.54 -1.72 -8.51
N PRO A 476 19.28 -0.76 -9.09
CA PRO A 476 20.30 -0.01 -8.35
C PRO A 476 19.73 0.64 -7.09
N LYS A 477 20.47 0.60 -5.97
CA LYS A 477 19.98 1.12 -4.67
C LYS A 477 19.53 2.59 -4.75
N GLU A 478 20.21 3.41 -5.52
CA GLU A 478 19.90 4.82 -5.73
C GLU A 478 18.54 5.07 -6.43
N LYS A 479 17.96 4.04 -7.05
CA LYS A 479 16.63 4.09 -7.66
C LYS A 479 15.52 3.61 -6.73
N VAL A 480 15.86 3.02 -5.60
CA VAL A 480 14.91 2.38 -4.67
C VAL A 480 14.81 3.20 -3.38
N CYS A 481 13.59 3.51 -2.94
CA CYS A 481 13.35 4.14 -1.65
C CYS A 481 13.47 3.11 -0.53
N THR A 482 14.45 3.29 0.34
CA THR A 482 14.74 2.45 1.52
C THR A 482 14.59 3.19 2.85
N HIS A 483 13.96 4.37 2.83
CA HIS A 483 13.78 5.26 3.97
C HIS A 483 13.34 4.58 5.27
N CYS A 484 12.46 3.59 5.18
CA CYS A 484 11.92 2.89 6.37
C CYS A 484 13.00 2.18 7.19
N TRP A 485 14.18 1.92 6.62
CA TRP A 485 15.26 1.15 7.19
C TRP A 485 16.51 1.96 7.48
N ASP A 486 16.89 2.91 6.60
CA ASP A 486 18.16 3.65 6.64
C ASP A 486 17.99 5.19 6.58
N ASN A 487 16.76 5.69 6.75
CA ASN A 487 16.43 7.13 6.69
C ASN A 487 16.94 7.83 5.41
N SER A 488 17.32 7.08 4.39
CA SER A 488 17.74 7.62 3.11
C SER A 488 16.54 8.17 2.35
N SER A 489 16.24 9.43 2.53
CA SER A 489 15.17 10.08 1.79
C SER A 489 15.61 11.37 1.14
N CYS A 490 14.94 11.70 0.03
CA CYS A 490 15.03 12.98 -0.62
C CYS A 490 13.60 13.52 -0.78
N PHE A 491 13.37 14.71 -0.32
CA PHE A 491 12.22 15.49 -0.70
C PHE A 491 12.49 16.18 -2.05
#